data_0ee781906a2c57ff94621539e72a08a2
#
_entry.id   0ee781906a2c57ff94621539e72a08a2
#
_cell.length_a   1.000
_cell.length_b   1.000
_cell.length_c   1.000
_cell.angle_alpha   90.00
_cell.angle_beta   90.00
_cell.angle_gamma   90.00
#
_symmetry.space_group_name_H-M   'P 1'
#
loop_
_entity.id
_entity.type
_entity.pdbx_description
1 polymer ?
#
loop_
_entity_poly.entity_id
_entity_poly.type
_entity_poly.pdbx_seq_one_letter_code
_entity_poly.pdbx_strand_id
1 'polypeptide(L)'
;SVIKGASYVLVHTPDMVLYNGTTQTTERVVNPDSEYLKAVPEHLRSYEEAVSYWPNQTYIGNAHPDELAAVEFPYYDKKKEGAKRYGKYGEIMPEEEFMLLVQACDMFEVVRLDKAFVAKYKDVFAQDPIISDDIIEKIHEGVELSEIEALINEDHAEPLYFEHQLVGCVKPAHDIDVNLSSHIMHENLMSKASSVLALLYAVKNAGIEKSDVEYVIDCAEEACGDMNQRGGGNFAKAAAEVAGLVNATGSDARGFCAAPTHALIEAAALVKSGAYKTVVVTAGGCTAKLGMNGKDHVKKGLPILED
;
A
#
# COMPACT_ATOMS: atom_id res chain seq x y z
N SER A 1 -17.22 -20.21 13.58
CA SER A 1 -16.15 -19.24 13.28
C SER A 1 -16.29 -18.02 14.18
N VAL A 2 -15.19 -17.45 14.64
CA VAL A 2 -15.14 -16.24 15.47
C VAL A 2 -14.07 -15.33 14.89
N ILE A 3 -14.38 -14.05 14.76
CA ILE A 3 -13.38 -13.03 14.41
C ILE A 3 -12.54 -12.74 15.66
N LYS A 4 -11.23 -12.93 15.58
CA LYS A 4 -10.29 -12.69 16.68
C LYS A 4 -9.61 -11.34 16.63
N GLY A 5 -9.40 -10.80 15.44
CA GLY A 5 -8.74 -9.52 15.23
C GLY A 5 -9.15 -8.89 13.92
N ALA A 6 -8.92 -7.61 13.81
CA ALA A 6 -9.07 -6.83 12.60
C ALA A 6 -7.95 -5.80 12.52
N SER A 7 -7.59 -5.40 11.32
CA SER A 7 -6.64 -4.33 11.06
C SER A 7 -7.16 -3.38 10.00
N TYR A 8 -6.69 -2.16 10.05
CA TYR A 8 -6.88 -1.17 9.00
C TYR A 8 -5.64 -0.29 8.95
N VAL A 9 -4.99 -0.25 7.82
CA VAL A 9 -3.78 0.55 7.60
C VAL A 9 -4.03 1.54 6.48
N LEU A 10 -3.41 2.68 6.59
CA LEU A 10 -3.39 3.74 5.59
C LEU A 10 -1.93 4.07 5.27
N VAL A 11 -1.68 4.46 4.04
CA VAL A 11 -0.38 4.94 3.61
C VAL A 11 -0.57 6.28 2.92
N HIS A 12 0.04 7.31 3.48
CA HIS A 12 -0.03 8.65 2.90
C HIS A 12 1.00 8.81 1.80
N THR A 13 0.55 8.92 0.54
CA THR A 13 1.40 8.84 -0.65
C THR A 13 1.17 9.99 -1.65
N PRO A 14 1.44 11.25 -1.26
CA PRO A 14 1.16 12.41 -2.12
C PRO A 14 1.97 12.42 -3.43
N ASP A 15 3.25 12.07 -3.40
CA ASP A 15 4.04 12.01 -4.62
C ASP A 15 3.63 10.85 -5.52
N MET A 16 3.25 9.71 -4.97
CA MET A 16 2.72 8.60 -5.77
C MET A 16 1.39 8.95 -6.43
N VAL A 17 0.52 9.72 -5.77
CA VAL A 17 -0.68 10.26 -6.44
C VAL A 17 -0.29 11.06 -7.66
N LEU A 18 0.64 12.02 -7.51
CA LEU A 18 1.02 12.91 -8.59
C LEU A 18 1.74 12.20 -9.73
N TYR A 19 2.70 11.33 -9.41
CA TYR A 19 3.63 10.77 -10.40
C TYR A 19 3.27 9.36 -10.86
N ASN A 20 2.63 8.54 -10.04
CA ASN A 20 2.39 7.13 -10.28
C ASN A 20 0.91 6.73 -10.38
N GLY A 21 -0.02 7.57 -9.92
CA GLY A 21 -1.45 7.30 -10.03
C GLY A 21 -1.87 7.10 -11.50
N THR A 22 -2.59 6.04 -11.80
CA THR A 22 -2.96 5.66 -13.19
C THR A 22 -3.73 6.78 -13.91
N THR A 23 -4.59 7.50 -13.20
CA THR A 23 -5.31 8.65 -13.76
C THR A 23 -4.34 9.76 -14.16
N GLN A 24 -3.38 10.10 -13.32
CA GLN A 24 -2.42 11.16 -13.53
C GLN A 24 -1.38 10.79 -14.60
N THR A 25 -0.92 9.55 -14.62
CA THR A 25 0.00 9.07 -15.67
C THR A 25 -0.69 9.06 -17.04
N THR A 26 -1.94 8.61 -17.10
CA THR A 26 -2.76 8.68 -18.34
C THR A 26 -2.96 10.12 -18.79
N GLU A 27 -3.31 11.02 -17.88
CA GLU A 27 -3.48 12.44 -18.20
C GLU A 27 -2.19 13.06 -18.74
N ARG A 28 -1.05 12.72 -18.16
CA ARG A 28 0.26 13.22 -18.61
C ARG A 28 0.60 12.80 -20.05
N VAL A 29 0.18 11.59 -20.44
CA VAL A 29 0.39 11.08 -21.80
C VAL A 29 -0.54 11.76 -22.81
N VAL A 30 -1.84 11.89 -22.48
CA VAL A 30 -2.84 12.42 -23.43
C VAL A 30 -2.91 13.93 -23.45
N ASN A 31 -2.51 14.61 -22.39
CA ASN A 31 -2.53 16.06 -22.24
C ASN A 31 -1.34 16.54 -21.38
N PRO A 32 -0.12 16.60 -21.95
CA PRO A 32 1.11 16.96 -21.20
C PRO A 32 1.04 18.34 -20.52
N ASP A 33 0.27 19.27 -21.09
CA ASP A 33 0.10 20.64 -20.59
C ASP A 33 -1.13 20.80 -19.67
N SER A 34 -1.64 19.71 -19.15
CA SER A 34 -2.87 19.67 -18.34
C SER A 34 -2.85 20.66 -17.17
N GLU A 35 -3.81 21.57 -17.15
CA GLU A 35 -4.02 22.47 -16.02
C GLU A 35 -4.41 21.71 -14.74
N TYR A 36 -5.04 20.55 -14.89
CA TYR A 36 -5.32 19.66 -13.78
C TYR A 36 -4.01 19.17 -13.11
N LEU A 37 -3.06 18.64 -13.90
CA LEU A 37 -1.79 18.16 -13.34
C LEU A 37 -0.97 19.27 -12.67
N LYS A 38 -1.02 20.49 -13.21
CA LYS A 38 -0.38 21.67 -12.61
C LYS A 38 -1.01 22.06 -11.27
N ALA A 39 -2.31 21.83 -11.12
CA ALA A 39 -3.04 22.17 -9.89
C ALA A 39 -2.94 21.07 -8.79
N VAL A 40 -2.68 19.83 -9.14
CA VAL A 40 -2.64 18.70 -8.18
C VAL A 40 -1.78 19.01 -6.94
N PRO A 41 -0.55 19.54 -7.04
CA PRO A 41 0.29 19.79 -5.85
C PRO A 41 -0.36 20.70 -4.81
N GLU A 42 -1.17 21.67 -5.23
CA GLU A 42 -1.86 22.60 -4.32
C GLU A 42 -3.05 21.96 -3.59
N HIS A 43 -3.47 20.78 -4.05
CA HIS A 43 -4.59 20.02 -3.50
C HIS A 43 -4.16 18.76 -2.72
N LEU A 44 -2.86 18.46 -2.64
CA LEU A 44 -2.35 17.38 -1.82
C LEU A 44 -2.25 17.83 -0.36
N ARG A 45 -2.54 16.91 0.56
CA ARG A 45 -2.42 17.18 1.99
C ARG A 45 -0.99 16.87 2.48
N SER A 46 -0.57 17.56 3.52
CA SER A 46 0.60 17.16 4.29
C SER A 46 0.32 15.88 5.08
N TYR A 47 1.39 15.19 5.51
CA TYR A 47 1.26 14.02 6.38
C TYR A 47 0.50 14.34 7.68
N GLU A 48 0.77 15.51 8.28
CA GLU A 48 0.06 15.95 9.48
C GLU A 48 -1.45 16.13 9.24
N GLU A 49 -1.84 16.66 8.09
CA GLU A 49 -3.25 16.81 7.70
C GLU A 49 -3.90 15.44 7.49
N ALA A 50 -3.24 14.50 6.83
CA ALA A 50 -3.72 13.14 6.67
C ALA A 50 -3.87 12.42 8.02
N VAL A 51 -2.90 12.54 8.92
CA VAL A 51 -2.97 11.98 10.27
C VAL A 51 -4.12 12.62 11.08
N SER A 52 -4.30 13.92 11.00
CA SER A 52 -5.34 14.61 11.77
C SER A 52 -6.76 14.52 11.17
N TYR A 53 -6.91 13.92 10.00
CA TYR A 53 -8.19 13.76 9.33
C TYR A 53 -9.10 12.79 10.11
N TRP A 54 -10.30 13.22 10.46
CA TRP A 54 -11.23 12.47 11.29
C TRP A 54 -11.53 11.05 10.80
N PRO A 55 -11.84 10.83 9.50
CA PRO A 55 -12.05 9.48 8.99
C PRO A 55 -10.85 8.57 9.18
N ASN A 56 -9.62 9.05 8.92
CA ASN A 56 -8.40 8.26 9.07
C ASN A 56 -8.19 7.81 10.51
N GLN A 57 -8.40 8.71 11.47
CA GLN A 57 -8.31 8.38 12.89
C GLN A 57 -9.40 7.38 13.33
N THR A 58 -10.56 7.40 12.67
CA THR A 58 -11.62 6.43 12.91
C THR A 58 -11.24 5.06 12.33
N TYR A 59 -10.70 5.02 11.12
CA TYR A 59 -10.27 3.77 10.48
C TYR A 59 -9.18 3.06 11.27
N ILE A 60 -8.16 3.76 11.75
CA ILE A 60 -7.11 3.14 12.56
C ILE A 60 -7.52 2.90 14.02
N GLY A 61 -8.71 3.32 14.43
CA GLY A 61 -9.30 2.99 15.73
C GLY A 61 -8.94 3.96 16.87
N ASN A 62 -8.60 5.21 16.56
CA ASN A 62 -8.37 6.30 17.54
C ASN A 62 -9.60 7.15 17.79
N ALA A 63 -10.65 6.98 17.00
CA ALA A 63 -11.96 7.57 17.22
C ALA A 63 -13.04 6.51 17.02
N HIS A 64 -14.13 6.62 17.77
CA HIS A 64 -15.29 5.77 17.56
C HIS A 64 -16.12 6.29 16.35
N PRO A 65 -16.76 5.43 15.57
CA PRO A 65 -17.65 5.87 14.48
C PRO A 65 -18.73 6.86 14.91
N ASP A 66 -19.24 6.75 16.13
CA ASP A 66 -20.24 7.69 16.67
C ASP A 66 -19.63 9.10 16.93
N GLU A 67 -18.34 9.18 17.27
CA GLU A 67 -17.63 10.46 17.37
C GLU A 67 -17.52 11.12 16.01
N LEU A 68 -17.15 10.33 14.96
CA LEU A 68 -17.12 10.83 13.59
C LEU A 68 -18.49 11.30 13.12
N ALA A 69 -19.55 10.54 13.42
CA ALA A 69 -20.92 10.89 13.05
C ALA A 69 -21.42 12.20 13.71
N ALA A 70 -20.80 12.60 14.81
CA ALA A 70 -21.10 13.88 15.49
C ALA A 70 -20.34 15.07 14.89
N VAL A 71 -19.33 14.84 14.05
CA VAL A 71 -18.60 15.90 13.34
C VAL A 71 -19.39 16.34 12.12
N GLU A 72 -19.59 17.65 11.99
CA GLU A 72 -20.31 18.20 10.84
C GLU A 72 -19.56 17.95 9.53
N PHE A 73 -20.25 17.43 8.53
CA PHE A 73 -19.71 17.25 7.18
C PHE A 73 -19.63 18.60 6.42
N PRO A 74 -18.61 18.82 5.55
CA PRO A 74 -17.49 17.94 5.20
C PRO A 74 -16.37 17.96 6.26
N TYR A 75 -15.49 16.94 6.20
CA TYR A 75 -14.41 16.77 7.20
C TYR A 75 -13.07 17.40 6.79
N TYR A 76 -12.93 17.93 5.59
CA TYR A 76 -11.64 18.37 5.02
C TYR A 76 -10.93 19.47 5.79
N ASP A 77 -11.68 20.35 6.41
CA ASP A 77 -11.20 21.50 7.20
C ASP A 77 -11.20 21.26 8.72
N LYS A 78 -11.52 20.04 9.14
CA LYS A 78 -11.67 19.68 10.55
C LYS A 78 -10.59 18.71 10.97
N LYS A 79 -9.71 19.18 11.87
CA LYS A 79 -8.63 18.38 12.44
C LYS A 79 -9.09 17.73 13.75
N LYS A 80 -8.80 16.42 13.90
CA LYS A 80 -8.99 15.74 15.17
C LYS A 80 -7.88 16.13 16.14
N GLU A 81 -8.22 16.73 17.29
CA GLU A 81 -7.26 17.00 18.33
C GLU A 81 -6.68 15.70 18.91
N GLY A 82 -5.39 15.71 19.22
CA GLY A 82 -4.69 14.53 19.75
C GLY A 82 -4.57 13.37 18.78
N ALA A 83 -4.73 13.61 17.47
CA ALA A 83 -4.51 12.62 16.43
C ALA A 83 -3.11 12.02 16.51
N LYS A 84 -2.99 10.72 16.18
CA LYS A 84 -1.74 9.95 16.26
C LYS A 84 -1.57 9.12 15.02
N ARG A 85 -0.30 8.84 14.65
CA ARG A 85 0.05 7.89 13.60
C ARG A 85 -0.50 6.50 13.86
N TYR A 86 -0.34 6.01 15.09
CA TYR A 86 -0.70 4.65 15.48
C TYR A 86 -2.06 4.61 16.17
N GLY A 87 -2.86 3.60 15.84
CA GLY A 87 -4.16 3.35 16.44
C GLY A 87 -4.35 1.90 16.85
N LYS A 88 -5.53 1.61 17.37
CA LYS A 88 -5.90 0.26 17.82
C LYS A 88 -5.84 -0.78 16.69
N TYR A 89 -6.22 -0.41 15.46
CA TYR A 89 -6.32 -1.33 14.34
C TYR A 89 -5.12 -1.29 13.41
N GLY A 90 -4.33 -0.24 13.40
CA GLY A 90 -3.20 -0.08 12.49
C GLY A 90 -2.54 1.28 12.62
N GLU A 91 -2.08 1.80 11.50
CA GLU A 91 -1.37 3.07 11.43
C GLU A 91 -1.66 3.84 10.16
N ILE A 92 -1.16 5.07 10.11
CA ILE A 92 -1.03 5.89 8.90
C ILE A 92 0.47 5.97 8.62
N MET A 93 0.98 5.16 7.70
CA MET A 93 2.40 5.11 7.37
C MET A 93 2.77 6.26 6.42
N PRO A 94 3.90 6.97 6.63
CA PRO A 94 4.36 7.97 5.69
C PRO A 94 4.99 7.34 4.45
N GLU A 95 5.03 8.10 3.35
CA GLU A 95 5.42 7.62 2.02
C GLU A 95 6.84 7.07 1.95
N GLU A 96 7.80 7.75 2.59
CA GLU A 96 9.20 7.34 2.60
C GLU A 96 9.43 5.98 3.28
N GLU A 97 8.71 5.71 4.36
CA GLU A 97 8.77 4.41 5.02
C GLU A 97 8.10 3.33 4.19
N PHE A 98 6.99 3.67 3.53
CA PHE A 98 6.31 2.74 2.65
C PHE A 98 7.13 2.35 1.43
N MET A 99 7.90 3.26 0.84
CA MET A 99 8.84 2.93 -0.24
C MET A 99 9.88 1.88 0.19
N LEU A 100 10.36 1.95 1.43
CA LEU A 100 11.25 0.93 1.99
C LEU A 100 10.53 -0.42 2.18
N LEU A 101 9.28 -0.41 2.63
CA LEU A 101 8.47 -1.63 2.73
C LEU A 101 8.21 -2.23 1.34
N VAL A 102 7.95 -1.42 0.33
CA VAL A 102 7.79 -1.86 -1.06
C VAL A 102 9.06 -2.56 -1.54
N GLN A 103 10.24 -1.99 -1.29
CA GLN A 103 11.50 -2.66 -1.61
C GLN A 103 11.69 -3.97 -0.84
N ALA A 104 11.35 -4.02 0.45
CA ALA A 104 11.45 -5.25 1.25
C ALA A 104 10.49 -6.35 0.76
N CYS A 105 9.39 -5.99 0.09
CA CYS A 105 8.45 -6.93 -0.52
C CYS A 105 8.87 -7.41 -1.91
N ASP A 106 9.87 -6.79 -2.50
CA ASP A 106 10.33 -7.05 -3.85
C ASP A 106 11.31 -8.25 -3.88
N MET A 107 10.82 -9.40 -4.36
CA MET A 107 11.59 -10.63 -4.47
C MET A 107 12.46 -10.71 -5.73
N PHE A 108 12.31 -9.78 -6.68
CA PHE A 108 12.93 -9.83 -8.01
C PHE A 108 13.86 -8.65 -8.28
N GLU A 109 14.08 -7.83 -7.26
CA GLU A 109 14.97 -6.69 -7.34
C GLU A 109 14.64 -5.72 -8.49
N VAL A 110 13.35 -5.50 -8.73
CA VAL A 110 12.88 -4.51 -9.71
C VAL A 110 12.83 -3.10 -9.12
N VAL A 111 12.71 -2.96 -7.80
CA VAL A 111 12.76 -1.65 -7.11
C VAL A 111 14.21 -1.25 -6.87
N ARG A 112 14.57 -0.07 -7.34
CA ARG A 112 15.86 0.56 -7.09
C ARG A 112 15.63 1.87 -6.36
N LEU A 113 16.14 1.98 -5.13
CA LEU A 113 16.10 3.21 -4.35
C LEU A 113 17.46 3.87 -4.31
N ASP A 114 17.46 5.20 -4.26
CA ASP A 114 18.68 5.98 -4.12
C ASP A 114 19.37 5.69 -2.78
N LYS A 115 20.68 5.57 -2.82
CA LYS A 115 21.52 5.24 -1.66
C LYS A 115 21.39 6.27 -0.53
N ALA A 116 21.31 7.55 -0.87
CA ALA A 116 21.15 8.60 0.14
C ALA A 116 19.75 8.56 0.77
N PHE A 117 18.73 8.24 -0.01
CA PHE A 117 17.37 8.04 0.49
C PHE A 117 17.30 6.87 1.48
N VAL A 118 17.84 5.70 1.10
CA VAL A 118 17.87 4.53 1.99
C VAL A 118 18.65 4.83 3.27
N ALA A 119 19.85 5.44 3.15
CA ALA A 119 20.66 5.79 4.31
C ALA A 119 19.95 6.76 5.27
N LYS A 120 19.09 7.65 4.75
CA LYS A 120 18.35 8.62 5.55
C LYS A 120 17.17 7.97 6.31
N TYR A 121 16.45 7.05 5.68
CA TYR A 121 15.15 6.61 6.19
C TYR A 121 15.12 5.17 6.74
N LYS A 122 16.11 4.32 6.44
CA LYS A 122 16.13 2.92 6.91
C LYS A 122 16.07 2.79 8.43
N ASP A 123 16.85 3.61 9.15
CA ASP A 123 16.87 3.58 10.61
C ASP A 123 15.56 4.12 11.23
N VAL A 124 14.92 5.09 10.56
CA VAL A 124 13.60 5.60 10.98
C VAL A 124 12.54 4.53 10.80
N PHE A 125 12.52 3.88 9.64
CA PHE A 125 11.61 2.77 9.34
C PHE A 125 11.80 1.59 10.29
N ALA A 126 13.03 1.28 10.69
CA ALA A 126 13.34 0.23 11.65
C ALA A 126 12.80 0.50 13.07
N GLN A 127 12.40 1.75 13.38
CA GLN A 127 11.78 2.10 14.66
C GLN A 127 10.28 1.84 14.67
N ASP A 128 9.68 1.52 13.54
CA ASP A 128 8.26 1.18 13.49
C ASP A 128 7.99 -0.13 14.27
N PRO A 129 7.06 -0.09 15.26
CA PRO A 129 6.88 -1.21 16.20
C PRO A 129 6.27 -2.47 15.58
N ILE A 130 5.77 -2.41 14.33
CA ILE A 130 5.23 -3.58 13.63
C ILE A 130 6.25 -4.23 12.70
N ILE A 131 7.27 -3.50 12.31
CA ILE A 131 8.29 -3.95 11.36
C ILE A 131 9.34 -4.79 12.10
N SER A 132 9.56 -6.01 11.64
CA SER A 132 10.55 -6.92 12.20
C SER A 132 11.91 -6.79 11.53
N ASP A 133 12.96 -7.26 12.22
CA ASP A 133 14.33 -7.30 11.68
C ASP A 133 14.41 -8.06 10.35
N ASP A 134 13.65 -9.13 10.19
CA ASP A 134 13.56 -9.91 8.95
C ASP A 134 13.09 -9.08 7.73
N ILE A 135 12.27 -8.07 7.96
CA ILE A 135 11.83 -7.13 6.91
C ILE A 135 12.93 -6.12 6.64
N ILE A 136 13.57 -5.59 7.68
CA ILE A 136 14.67 -4.62 7.55
C ILE A 136 15.87 -5.21 6.80
N GLU A 137 16.18 -6.48 7.04
CA GLU A 137 17.27 -7.20 6.37
C GLU A 137 17.06 -7.36 4.85
N LYS A 138 15.82 -7.26 4.37
CA LYS A 138 15.50 -7.30 2.94
C LYS A 138 15.69 -5.96 2.23
N ILE A 139 15.93 -4.89 2.96
CA ILE A 139 16.17 -3.56 2.38
C ILE A 139 17.62 -3.47 1.93
N HIS A 140 17.83 -3.27 0.63
CA HIS A 140 19.14 -3.09 0.03
C HIS A 140 19.74 -1.73 0.41
N GLU A 141 21.06 -1.60 0.24
CA GLU A 141 21.78 -0.34 0.52
C GLU A 141 21.43 0.81 -0.43
N GLY A 142 20.70 0.50 -1.50
CA GLY A 142 20.41 1.46 -2.56
C GLY A 142 21.50 1.54 -3.63
N VAL A 143 21.22 2.32 -4.67
CA VAL A 143 22.11 2.52 -5.82
C VAL A 143 22.38 4.01 -6.03
N GLU A 144 23.36 4.36 -6.87
CA GLU A 144 23.60 5.76 -7.21
C GLU A 144 22.48 6.34 -8.08
N LEU A 145 22.16 7.61 -7.90
CA LEU A 145 21.08 8.27 -8.63
C LEU A 145 21.27 8.19 -10.17
N SER A 146 22.50 8.23 -10.65
CA SER A 146 22.82 8.07 -12.06
C SER A 146 22.43 6.72 -12.65
N GLU A 147 22.45 5.65 -11.84
CA GLU A 147 21.95 4.34 -12.26
C GLU A 147 20.43 4.36 -12.41
N ILE A 148 19.73 5.00 -11.47
CA ILE A 148 18.26 5.16 -11.54
C ILE A 148 17.87 5.95 -12.79
N GLU A 149 18.57 7.06 -13.08
CA GLU A 149 18.35 7.87 -14.27
C GLU A 149 18.58 7.06 -15.57
N ALA A 150 19.61 6.23 -15.61
CA ALA A 150 19.87 5.34 -16.74
C ALA A 150 18.75 4.33 -16.94
N LEU A 151 18.28 3.66 -15.86
CA LEU A 151 17.17 2.70 -15.92
C LEU A 151 15.87 3.35 -16.42
N ILE A 152 15.59 4.59 -16.01
CA ILE A 152 14.40 5.32 -16.48
C ILE A 152 14.52 5.63 -17.98
N ASN A 153 15.67 6.08 -18.44
CA ASN A 153 15.87 6.53 -19.81
C ASN A 153 16.04 5.37 -20.81
N GLU A 154 16.68 4.28 -20.40
CA GLU A 154 17.09 3.18 -21.28
C GLU A 154 16.16 1.97 -21.16
N ASP A 155 15.69 1.66 -19.95
CA ASP A 155 14.91 0.43 -19.64
C ASP A 155 13.45 0.71 -19.31
N HIS A 156 12.97 1.93 -19.52
CA HIS A 156 11.58 2.33 -19.25
C HIS A 156 11.12 2.06 -17.81
N ALA A 157 12.03 2.18 -16.84
CA ALA A 157 11.67 2.08 -15.44
C ALA A 157 10.73 3.23 -15.04
N GLU A 158 9.76 2.94 -14.16
CA GLU A 158 8.87 3.95 -13.63
C GLU A 158 9.56 4.71 -12.49
N PRO A 159 9.67 6.05 -12.57
CA PRO A 159 10.35 6.83 -11.54
C PRO A 159 9.54 6.91 -10.26
N LEU A 160 10.25 6.91 -9.12
CA LEU A 160 9.70 7.15 -7.80
C LEU A 160 10.23 8.49 -7.27
N TYR A 161 9.32 9.32 -6.77
CA TYR A 161 9.63 10.63 -6.22
C TYR A 161 9.26 10.69 -4.75
N PHE A 162 10.00 11.50 -3.99
CA PHE A 162 9.68 11.90 -2.63
C PHE A 162 10.05 13.37 -2.44
N GLU A 163 9.13 14.17 -1.90
CA GLU A 163 9.28 15.64 -1.84
C GLU A 163 9.65 16.24 -3.21
N HIS A 164 9.03 15.70 -4.27
CA HIS A 164 9.27 16.04 -5.68
C HIS A 164 10.71 15.78 -6.18
N GLN A 165 11.53 15.06 -5.41
CA GLN A 165 12.88 14.64 -5.82
C GLN A 165 12.85 13.18 -6.27
N LEU A 166 13.59 12.87 -7.33
CA LEU A 166 13.79 11.49 -7.78
C LEU A 166 14.55 10.71 -6.71
N VAL A 167 13.96 9.64 -6.20
CA VAL A 167 14.53 8.81 -5.13
C VAL A 167 14.59 7.33 -5.47
N GLY A 168 14.10 6.94 -6.62
CA GLY A 168 14.09 5.54 -7.02
C GLY A 168 13.41 5.30 -8.35
N CYS A 169 13.31 4.03 -8.71
CA CYS A 169 12.50 3.58 -9.83
C CYS A 169 12.05 2.13 -9.62
N VAL A 170 11.05 1.74 -10.41
CA VAL A 170 10.60 0.35 -10.55
C VAL A 170 10.87 -0.10 -11.97
N LYS A 171 11.66 -1.15 -12.15
CA LYS A 171 12.00 -1.73 -13.45
C LYS A 171 10.84 -2.59 -13.99
N PRO A 172 10.71 -2.75 -15.31
CA PRO A 172 9.89 -3.81 -15.86
C PRO A 172 10.51 -5.18 -15.49
N ALA A 173 9.66 -6.19 -15.31
CA ALA A 173 10.11 -7.56 -15.10
C ALA A 173 10.33 -8.31 -16.44
N HIS A 174 9.91 -7.71 -17.55
CA HIS A 174 10.10 -8.26 -18.90
C HIS A 174 10.09 -7.15 -19.96
N ASP A 175 10.96 -7.25 -20.95
CA ASP A 175 11.18 -6.20 -21.96
C ASP A 175 10.00 -6.01 -22.92
N ILE A 176 9.22 -7.06 -23.18
CA ILE A 176 8.18 -7.07 -24.23
C ILE A 176 6.79 -7.28 -23.65
N ASP A 177 6.67 -8.02 -22.54
CA ASP A 177 5.37 -8.33 -21.97
C ASP A 177 4.77 -7.15 -21.23
N VAL A 178 3.75 -6.54 -21.81
CA VAL A 178 3.06 -5.37 -21.23
C VAL A 178 2.46 -5.66 -19.85
N ASN A 179 2.14 -6.93 -19.53
CA ASN A 179 1.65 -7.32 -18.22
C ASN A 179 2.74 -7.35 -17.15
N LEU A 180 3.98 -7.22 -17.55
CA LEU A 180 5.16 -7.16 -16.69
C LEU A 180 5.91 -5.82 -16.86
N SER A 181 5.21 -4.79 -17.35
CA SER A 181 5.73 -3.44 -17.43
C SER A 181 6.01 -2.86 -16.05
N SER A 182 6.86 -1.86 -15.98
CA SER A 182 7.23 -1.19 -14.73
C SER A 182 6.03 -0.69 -13.93
N HIS A 183 5.04 -0.12 -14.60
CA HIS A 183 3.81 0.37 -13.96
C HIS A 183 3.02 -0.77 -13.29
N ILE A 184 2.83 -1.90 -13.98
CA ILE A 184 2.13 -3.06 -13.42
C ILE A 184 2.92 -3.69 -12.28
N MET A 185 4.26 -3.76 -12.39
CA MET A 185 5.11 -4.22 -11.30
C MET A 185 4.98 -3.32 -10.06
N HIS A 186 4.94 -2.02 -10.28
CA HIS A 186 4.74 -1.05 -9.20
C HIS A 186 3.37 -1.25 -8.53
N GLU A 187 2.29 -1.32 -9.28
CA GLU A 187 0.94 -1.59 -8.73
C GLU A 187 0.89 -2.87 -7.89
N ASN A 188 1.47 -3.96 -8.39
CA ASN A 188 1.51 -5.24 -7.68
C ASN A 188 2.31 -5.14 -6.38
N LEU A 189 3.45 -4.47 -6.39
CA LEU A 189 4.30 -4.29 -5.20
C LEU A 189 3.64 -3.42 -4.15
N MET A 190 2.94 -2.36 -4.55
CA MET A 190 2.16 -1.51 -3.65
C MET A 190 1.06 -2.31 -2.94
N SER A 191 0.30 -3.10 -3.71
CA SER A 191 -0.74 -3.96 -3.17
C SER A 191 -0.17 -5.02 -2.22
N LYS A 192 0.98 -5.62 -2.57
CA LYS A 192 1.68 -6.59 -1.72
C LYS A 192 2.16 -5.94 -0.41
N ALA A 193 2.82 -4.80 -0.47
CA ALA A 193 3.37 -4.13 0.69
C ALA A 193 2.28 -3.68 1.67
N SER A 194 1.21 -3.06 1.19
CA SER A 194 0.07 -2.67 2.03
C SER A 194 -0.66 -3.89 2.62
N SER A 195 -0.77 -4.99 1.87
CA SER A 195 -1.29 -6.27 2.38
C SER A 195 -0.41 -6.86 3.48
N VAL A 196 0.92 -6.82 3.31
CA VAL A 196 1.88 -7.25 4.35
C VAL A 196 1.69 -6.44 5.63
N LEU A 197 1.62 -5.13 5.53
CA LEU A 197 1.41 -4.26 6.69
C LEU A 197 0.08 -4.59 7.40
N ALA A 198 -0.99 -4.77 6.63
CA ALA A 198 -2.30 -5.18 7.18
C ALA A 198 -2.24 -6.55 7.87
N LEU A 199 -1.55 -7.54 7.29
CA LEU A 199 -1.36 -8.87 7.87
C LEU A 199 -0.63 -8.81 9.21
N LEU A 200 0.44 -8.03 9.31
CA LEU A 200 1.20 -7.86 10.54
C LEU A 200 0.32 -7.32 11.67
N TYR A 201 -0.47 -6.28 11.38
CA TYR A 201 -1.42 -5.74 12.34
C TYR A 201 -2.57 -6.70 12.67
N ALA A 202 -3.10 -7.43 11.70
CA ALA A 202 -4.16 -8.40 11.95
C ALA A 202 -3.73 -9.50 12.92
N VAL A 203 -2.54 -10.06 12.74
CA VAL A 203 -1.95 -11.08 13.63
C VAL A 203 -1.71 -10.51 15.03
N LYS A 204 -1.09 -9.32 15.12
CA LYS A 204 -0.88 -8.61 16.39
C LYS A 204 -2.19 -8.38 17.14
N ASN A 205 -3.20 -7.85 16.45
CA ASN A 205 -4.48 -7.51 17.05
C ASN A 205 -5.32 -8.74 17.43
N ALA A 206 -5.11 -9.86 16.75
CA ALA A 206 -5.70 -11.15 17.13
C ALA A 206 -5.06 -11.78 18.37
N GLY A 207 -3.88 -11.31 18.77
CA GLY A 207 -3.12 -11.87 19.90
C GLY A 207 -2.69 -13.32 19.66
N ILE A 208 -2.29 -13.63 18.43
CA ILE A 208 -1.81 -14.96 18.02
C ILE A 208 -0.37 -14.87 17.51
N GLU A 209 0.31 -16.00 17.46
CA GLU A 209 1.63 -16.09 16.87
C GLU A 209 1.53 -16.18 15.33
N LYS A 210 2.56 -15.69 14.63
CA LYS A 210 2.65 -15.80 13.17
C LYS A 210 2.54 -17.24 12.68
N SER A 211 3.10 -18.20 13.44
CA SER A 211 3.04 -19.63 13.17
C SER A 211 1.66 -20.28 13.34
N ASP A 212 0.72 -19.59 14.00
CA ASP A 212 -0.65 -20.08 14.16
C ASP A 212 -1.51 -19.85 12.90
N VAL A 213 -1.09 -18.99 12.00
CA VAL A 213 -1.82 -18.73 10.76
C VAL A 213 -1.55 -19.85 9.76
N GLU A 214 -2.62 -20.52 9.34
CA GLU A 214 -2.56 -21.69 8.45
C GLU A 214 -2.99 -21.36 7.02
N TYR A 215 -3.81 -20.32 6.86
CA TYR A 215 -4.33 -19.94 5.55
C TYR A 215 -4.55 -18.42 5.44
N VAL A 216 -4.19 -17.85 4.29
CA VAL A 216 -4.44 -16.44 3.97
C VAL A 216 -5.29 -16.36 2.71
N ILE A 217 -6.30 -15.51 2.70
CA ILE A 217 -7.07 -15.16 1.50
C ILE A 217 -6.80 -13.70 1.19
N ASP A 218 -6.17 -13.44 0.05
CA ASP A 218 -6.05 -12.08 -0.45
C ASP A 218 -7.26 -11.73 -1.31
N CYS A 219 -7.83 -10.55 -1.04
CA CYS A 219 -8.98 -10.06 -1.79
C CYS A 219 -8.77 -8.63 -2.31
N ALA A 220 -7.53 -8.27 -2.60
CA ALA A 220 -7.20 -7.01 -3.26
C ALA A 220 -7.88 -6.89 -4.62
N GLU A 221 -8.26 -5.68 -4.99
CA GLU A 221 -9.04 -5.45 -6.20
C GLU A 221 -8.16 -5.50 -7.46
N GLU A 222 -7.00 -4.85 -7.41
CA GLU A 222 -6.15 -4.58 -8.57
C GLU A 222 -5.03 -5.59 -8.77
N ALA A 223 -4.60 -6.28 -7.74
CA ALA A 223 -3.45 -7.16 -7.82
C ALA A 223 -3.63 -8.27 -8.87
N CYS A 224 -2.67 -8.38 -9.76
CA CYS A 224 -2.65 -9.38 -10.84
C CYS A 224 -2.04 -10.72 -10.40
N GLY A 225 -1.79 -10.91 -9.11
CA GLY A 225 -1.13 -12.10 -8.57
C GLY A 225 0.37 -11.93 -8.41
N ASP A 226 1.13 -13.01 -8.50
CA ASP A 226 2.59 -12.99 -8.42
C ASP A 226 3.18 -12.15 -9.57
N MET A 227 4.20 -11.36 -9.26
CA MET A 227 4.88 -10.47 -10.22
C MET A 227 5.42 -11.19 -11.46
N ASN A 228 5.74 -12.45 -11.35
CA ASN A 228 6.28 -13.25 -12.44
C ASN A 228 5.24 -14.04 -13.23
N GLN A 229 3.98 -13.94 -12.87
CA GLN A 229 2.96 -14.74 -13.48
C GLN A 229 1.87 -13.90 -14.13
N ARG A 230 1.53 -14.26 -15.33
CA ARG A 230 0.45 -13.67 -16.09
C ARG A 230 -0.89 -14.18 -15.57
N GLY A 231 -1.36 -13.60 -14.46
CA GLY A 231 -2.69 -13.85 -13.94
C GLY A 231 -2.92 -15.22 -13.32
N GLY A 232 -1.91 -15.81 -12.70
CA GLY A 232 -2.03 -17.13 -12.09
C GLY A 232 -1.25 -17.30 -10.78
N GLY A 233 -0.71 -16.23 -10.21
CA GLY A 233 0.07 -16.30 -8.98
C GLY A 233 -0.79 -16.48 -7.73
N ASN A 234 -0.13 -16.79 -6.63
CA ASN A 234 -0.71 -16.82 -5.29
C ASN A 234 -0.23 -15.60 -4.51
N PHE A 235 -0.95 -14.51 -4.65
CA PHE A 235 -0.61 -13.24 -4.04
C PHE A 235 -0.70 -13.29 -2.51
N ALA A 236 -1.72 -14.00 -2.00
CA ALA A 236 -1.88 -14.27 -0.57
C ALA A 236 -0.64 -14.96 0.02
N LYS A 237 -0.10 -15.96 -0.67
CA LYS A 237 1.11 -16.66 -0.23
C LYS A 237 2.34 -15.76 -0.28
N ALA A 238 2.49 -14.96 -1.34
CA ALA A 238 3.60 -14.03 -1.47
C ALA A 238 3.62 -12.97 -0.35
N ALA A 239 2.47 -12.42 0.00
CA ALA A 239 2.34 -11.50 1.13
C ALA A 239 2.59 -12.18 2.48
N ALA A 240 2.06 -13.39 2.66
CA ALA A 240 2.26 -14.19 3.87
C ALA A 240 3.74 -14.52 4.13
N GLU A 241 4.52 -14.79 3.10
CA GLU A 241 5.97 -15.06 3.22
C GLU A 241 6.73 -13.85 3.74
N VAL A 242 6.47 -12.66 3.20
CA VAL A 242 7.12 -11.43 3.67
C VAL A 242 6.68 -11.11 5.11
N ALA A 243 5.42 -11.32 5.45
CA ALA A 243 4.91 -11.13 6.80
C ALA A 243 5.45 -12.17 7.81
N GLY A 244 6.15 -13.21 7.34
CA GLY A 244 6.71 -14.26 8.19
C GLY A 244 5.69 -15.29 8.66
N LEU A 245 4.59 -15.49 7.93
CA LEU A 245 3.56 -16.49 8.23
C LEU A 245 3.97 -17.85 7.65
N VAL A 246 4.99 -18.46 8.25
CA VAL A 246 5.72 -19.62 7.71
C VAL A 246 4.86 -20.87 7.47
N ASN A 247 3.78 -21.04 8.22
CA ASN A 247 2.87 -22.18 8.11
C ASN A 247 1.68 -21.92 7.18
N ALA A 248 1.52 -20.68 6.70
CA ALA A 248 0.38 -20.31 5.88
C ALA A 248 0.56 -20.75 4.42
N THR A 249 -0.49 -21.31 3.87
CA THR A 249 -0.76 -21.30 2.43
C THR A 249 -1.88 -20.30 2.14
N GLY A 250 -2.37 -20.21 0.91
CA GLY A 250 -3.43 -19.26 0.63
C GLY A 250 -4.02 -19.34 -0.75
N SER A 251 -4.99 -18.49 -1.00
CA SER A 251 -5.64 -18.28 -2.29
C SER A 251 -6.03 -16.82 -2.48
N ASP A 252 -6.26 -16.44 -3.72
CA ASP A 252 -6.73 -15.11 -4.08
C ASP A 252 -8.22 -15.17 -4.45
N ALA A 253 -9.03 -14.38 -3.75
CA ALA A 253 -10.44 -14.19 -4.06
C ALA A 253 -10.61 -12.87 -4.82
N ARG A 254 -11.09 -12.93 -6.06
CA ARG A 254 -11.31 -11.75 -6.90
C ARG A 254 -12.81 -11.53 -7.14
N GLY A 255 -13.24 -10.29 -7.23
CA GLY A 255 -14.64 -9.93 -7.43
C GLY A 255 -14.91 -8.46 -7.19
N PHE A 256 -13.93 -7.60 -7.47
CA PHE A 256 -14.01 -6.15 -7.21
C PHE A 256 -14.47 -5.87 -5.76
N CYS A 257 -15.35 -4.93 -5.57
CA CYS A 257 -15.87 -4.53 -4.25
C CYS A 257 -16.59 -5.65 -3.49
N ALA A 258 -16.98 -6.76 -4.13
CA ALA A 258 -17.58 -7.94 -3.49
C ALA A 258 -16.53 -8.94 -2.97
N ALA A 259 -15.28 -8.85 -3.39
CA ALA A 259 -14.23 -9.80 -3.02
C ALA A 259 -14.04 -9.94 -1.50
N PRO A 260 -14.05 -8.87 -0.67
CA PRO A 260 -13.94 -9.01 0.77
C PRO A 260 -15.07 -9.83 1.39
N THR A 261 -16.28 -9.69 0.87
CA THR A 261 -17.44 -10.49 1.34
C THR A 261 -17.28 -11.96 0.97
N HIS A 262 -16.83 -12.25 -0.26
CA HIS A 262 -16.57 -13.64 -0.70
C HIS A 262 -15.43 -14.25 0.14
N ALA A 263 -14.35 -13.55 0.34
CA ALA A 263 -13.22 -14.01 1.15
C ALA A 263 -13.63 -14.31 2.61
N LEU A 264 -14.49 -13.49 3.21
CA LEU A 264 -15.02 -13.76 4.56
C LEU A 264 -15.92 -15.01 4.59
N ILE A 265 -16.71 -15.25 3.55
CA ILE A 265 -17.54 -16.47 3.43
C ILE A 265 -16.63 -17.69 3.30
N GLU A 266 -15.61 -17.63 2.44
CA GLU A 266 -14.63 -18.69 2.25
C GLU A 266 -13.88 -18.99 3.54
N ALA A 267 -13.34 -17.97 4.22
CA ALA A 267 -12.67 -18.11 5.50
C ALA A 267 -13.56 -18.79 6.55
N ALA A 268 -14.82 -18.34 6.66
CA ALA A 268 -15.78 -18.94 7.58
C ALA A 268 -16.07 -20.40 7.24
N ALA A 269 -16.16 -20.76 5.97
CA ALA A 269 -16.35 -22.13 5.51
C ALA A 269 -15.14 -23.02 5.80
N LEU A 270 -13.92 -22.55 5.55
CA LEU A 270 -12.67 -23.25 5.83
C LEU A 270 -12.53 -23.57 7.33
N VAL A 271 -12.81 -22.59 8.18
CA VAL A 271 -12.76 -22.79 9.63
C VAL A 271 -13.90 -23.71 10.10
N LYS A 272 -15.11 -23.55 9.57
CA LYS A 272 -16.28 -24.37 9.96
C LYS A 272 -16.13 -25.83 9.53
N SER A 273 -15.52 -26.10 8.37
CA SER A 273 -15.26 -27.47 7.90
C SER A 273 -14.14 -28.17 8.68
N GLY A 274 -13.36 -27.42 9.44
CA GLY A 274 -12.17 -27.95 10.13
C GLY A 274 -10.95 -28.14 9.22
N ALA A 275 -10.99 -27.63 7.99
CA ALA A 275 -9.84 -27.69 7.08
C ALA A 275 -8.66 -26.86 7.63
N TYR A 276 -8.96 -25.70 8.20
CA TYR A 276 -7.99 -24.83 8.86
C TYR A 276 -8.58 -24.28 10.16
N LYS A 277 -7.73 -24.02 11.14
CA LYS A 277 -8.13 -23.42 12.44
C LYS A 277 -8.06 -21.90 12.41
N THR A 278 -7.05 -21.37 11.76
CA THR A 278 -6.77 -19.93 11.70
C THR A 278 -6.62 -19.49 10.27
N VAL A 279 -7.55 -18.67 9.82
CA VAL A 279 -7.59 -18.09 8.48
C VAL A 279 -7.57 -16.57 8.59
N VAL A 280 -6.74 -15.91 7.81
CA VAL A 280 -6.69 -14.45 7.71
C VAL A 280 -7.16 -14.02 6.34
N VAL A 281 -8.03 -13.01 6.29
CA VAL A 281 -8.42 -12.33 5.05
C VAL A 281 -7.68 -10.99 5.00
N THR A 282 -7.08 -10.68 3.89
CA THR A 282 -6.34 -9.43 3.69
C THR A 282 -6.64 -8.81 2.33
N ALA A 283 -6.42 -7.52 2.22
CA ALA A 283 -6.44 -6.80 0.95
C ALA A 283 -5.43 -5.66 1.02
N GLY A 284 -4.73 -5.42 -0.07
CA GLY A 284 -3.88 -4.24 -0.26
C GLY A 284 -4.52 -3.25 -1.23
N GLY A 285 -3.98 -2.05 -1.27
CA GLY A 285 -4.31 -1.02 -2.26
C GLY A 285 -3.10 -0.70 -3.14
N CYS A 286 -3.34 -0.12 -4.31
CA CYS A 286 -2.29 0.25 -5.25
C CYS A 286 -2.51 1.61 -5.89
N THR A 287 -1.56 2.02 -6.73
CA THR A 287 -1.57 3.31 -7.43
C THR A 287 -2.70 3.45 -8.46
N ALA A 288 -3.35 2.37 -8.87
CA ALA A 288 -4.42 2.40 -9.87
C ALA A 288 -5.60 3.30 -9.46
N LYS A 289 -5.90 3.38 -8.17
CA LYS A 289 -7.02 4.18 -7.63
C LYS A 289 -6.58 5.50 -7.01
N LEU A 290 -5.29 5.71 -6.80
CA LEU A 290 -4.78 6.94 -6.20
C LEU A 290 -5.17 8.16 -7.04
N GLY A 291 -5.81 9.12 -6.38
CA GLY A 291 -6.25 10.35 -7.02
C GLY A 291 -7.28 10.19 -8.13
N MET A 292 -7.99 9.06 -8.21
CA MET A 292 -8.98 8.76 -9.27
C MET A 292 -10.03 9.87 -9.42
N ASN A 293 -10.46 10.50 -8.31
CA ASN A 293 -11.41 11.60 -8.30
C ASN A 293 -10.74 12.99 -8.31
N GLY A 294 -9.44 13.06 -8.54
CA GLY A 294 -8.64 14.28 -8.41
C GLY A 294 -9.15 15.44 -9.25
N LYS A 295 -9.56 15.20 -10.49
CA LYS A 295 -10.12 16.24 -11.37
C LYS A 295 -11.37 16.90 -10.78
N ASP A 296 -12.26 16.13 -10.17
CA ASP A 296 -13.46 16.65 -9.53
C ASP A 296 -13.14 17.42 -8.25
N HIS A 297 -12.18 16.91 -7.46
CA HIS A 297 -11.70 17.58 -6.26
C HIS A 297 -11.03 18.92 -6.57
N VAL A 298 -10.10 18.96 -7.51
CA VAL A 298 -9.45 20.19 -7.96
C VAL A 298 -10.48 21.23 -8.44
N LYS A 299 -11.44 20.80 -9.28
CA LYS A 299 -12.51 21.68 -9.77
C LYS A 299 -13.37 22.28 -8.65
N LYS A 300 -13.55 21.55 -7.56
CA LYS A 300 -14.34 21.97 -6.41
C LYS A 300 -13.51 22.69 -5.33
N GLY A 301 -12.20 22.85 -5.52
CA GLY A 301 -11.30 23.41 -4.51
C GLY A 301 -11.14 22.52 -3.27
N LEU A 302 -11.30 21.20 -3.42
CA LEU A 302 -11.20 20.22 -2.34
C LEU A 302 -9.82 19.55 -2.35
N PRO A 303 -9.32 19.07 -1.20
CA PRO A 303 -8.10 18.27 -1.17
C PRO A 303 -8.30 16.93 -1.87
N ILE A 304 -7.25 16.44 -2.52
CA ILE A 304 -7.17 15.09 -3.04
C ILE A 304 -6.81 14.18 -1.86
N LEU A 305 -7.53 13.06 -1.71
CA LEU A 305 -7.20 12.07 -0.70
C LEU A 305 -6.15 11.12 -1.28
N GLU A 306 -4.99 11.07 -0.63
CA GLU A 306 -3.78 10.38 -1.08
C GLU A 306 -3.38 9.22 -0.16
N ASP A 307 -4.31 8.69 0.58
CA ASP A 307 -4.15 7.59 1.53
C ASP A 307 -5.18 6.46 1.32
#